data_3800c4db0415e855b376b8f5ef9e407f
#
_entry.id   3800c4db0415e855b376b8f5ef9e407f
#
_cell.length_a   1.000
_cell.length_b   1.000
_cell.length_c   1.000
_cell.angle_alpha   90.00
_cell.angle_beta   90.00
_cell.angle_gamma   90.00
#
_symmetry.space_group_name_H-M   'P 1'
#
loop_
_entity.id
_entity.type
_entity.pdbx_description
1 polymer ?
#
loop_
_entity_poly.entity_id
_entity_poly.type
_entity_poly.pdbx_seq_one_letter_code
_entity_poly.pdbx_strand_id
1 'polypeptide(L)'
;MLGGLVAWTIAAVPVALVLGRGIRHADRRAATGVLTTADLHSGTSAPVVARSAPAPRARRRAVPLPPIGIALAALAVALETGGYLVRLNDVGGTTGQIMSMDGAYSLPRMFVAAMFAAAAIAAVAGAGRMPGRRAWWMGVALISGAIASVKAGSTVHADAVGALTRGAGDVGALLLSAAAASVVVAGLWFLSRTERRDRRRVLGVLALFAFASVGLSALSSQAASYGRDWLAVATYVEESGEALAGVAFLMAVLIGVAPRLVLPAAWALRRSADAHSLALPEPLAIHRTAREFRS
;
A
#
# COMPACT_ATOMS: atom_id res chain seq x y z
N MET A 1 -23.93 -8.66 19.41
CA MET A 1 -23.10 -9.27 18.36
C MET A 1 -23.35 -8.72 16.95
N LEU A 2 -24.58 -8.61 16.47
CA LEU A 2 -24.90 -8.00 15.16
C LEU A 2 -24.45 -6.54 15.03
N GLY A 3 -24.48 -5.73 16.10
CA GLY A 3 -24.08 -4.32 16.08
C GLY A 3 -22.61 -4.07 15.74
N GLY A 4 -21.69 -4.94 16.16
CA GLY A 4 -20.25 -4.82 15.85
C GLY A 4 -19.94 -5.09 14.37
N LEU A 5 -20.59 -6.11 13.78
CA LEU A 5 -20.48 -6.41 12.36
C LEU A 5 -21.06 -5.30 11.48
N VAL A 6 -22.19 -4.72 11.91
CA VAL A 6 -22.82 -3.58 11.21
C VAL A 6 -21.95 -2.33 11.34
N ALA A 7 -21.40 -2.03 12.51
CA ALA A 7 -20.49 -0.90 12.69
C ALA A 7 -19.21 -1.06 11.87
N TRP A 8 -18.67 -2.28 11.76
CA TRP A 8 -17.49 -2.57 10.95
C TRP A 8 -17.77 -2.43 9.44
N THR A 9 -18.89 -2.95 8.95
CA THR A 9 -19.27 -2.76 7.52
C THR A 9 -19.53 -1.30 7.21
N ILE A 10 -20.13 -0.55 8.14
CA ILE A 10 -20.34 0.90 8.01
C ILE A 10 -19.01 1.66 7.99
N ALA A 11 -17.99 1.24 8.73
CA ALA A 11 -16.66 1.87 8.73
C ALA A 11 -15.78 1.40 7.57
N ALA A 12 -15.76 0.11 7.24
CA ALA A 12 -14.91 -0.46 6.19
C ALA A 12 -15.36 -0.05 4.78
N VAL A 13 -16.67 0.06 4.54
CA VAL A 13 -17.22 0.47 3.25
C VAL A 13 -16.84 1.91 2.88
N PRO A 14 -16.99 2.94 3.73
CA PRO A 14 -16.51 4.30 3.42
C PRO A 14 -15.01 4.36 3.21
N VAL A 15 -14.20 3.67 4.02
CA VAL A 15 -12.75 3.61 3.86
C VAL A 15 -12.38 2.98 2.52
N ALA A 16 -12.98 1.87 2.15
CA ALA A 16 -12.77 1.21 0.86
C ALA A 16 -13.25 2.11 -0.32
N LEU A 17 -14.36 2.84 -0.15
CA LEU A 17 -14.88 3.77 -1.15
C LEU A 17 -14.01 5.04 -1.27
N VAL A 18 -13.50 5.58 -0.18
CA VAL A 18 -12.58 6.74 -0.18
C VAL A 18 -11.25 6.34 -0.82
N LEU A 19 -10.69 5.18 -0.48
CA LEU A 19 -9.49 4.65 -1.11
C LEU A 19 -9.71 4.36 -2.59
N GLY A 20 -10.81 3.72 -2.96
CA GLY A 20 -11.17 3.46 -4.35
C GLY A 20 -11.46 4.73 -5.16
N ARG A 21 -12.00 5.79 -4.53
CA ARG A 21 -12.17 7.10 -5.15
C ARG A 21 -10.86 7.89 -5.22
N GLY A 22 -10.01 7.84 -4.20
CA GLY A 22 -8.69 8.47 -4.20
C GLY A 22 -7.80 7.92 -5.31
N ILE A 23 -7.77 6.59 -5.48
CA ILE A 23 -7.06 5.91 -6.56
C ILE A 23 -7.65 6.31 -7.93
N ARG A 24 -8.98 6.36 -8.07
CA ARG A 24 -9.65 6.79 -9.31
C ARG A 24 -9.41 8.28 -9.65
N HIS A 25 -9.37 9.16 -8.65
CA HIS A 25 -9.09 10.59 -8.87
C HIS A 25 -7.63 10.83 -9.28
N ALA A 26 -6.70 10.10 -8.68
CA ALA A 26 -5.29 10.14 -9.05
C ALA A 26 -5.05 9.64 -10.49
N ASP A 27 -5.73 8.58 -10.90
CA ASP A 27 -5.66 8.06 -12.28
C ASP A 27 -6.30 9.00 -13.32
N ARG A 28 -7.36 9.73 -12.95
CA ARG A 28 -7.99 10.74 -13.84
C ARG A 28 -7.08 11.92 -14.12
N ARG A 29 -6.37 12.44 -13.11
CA ARG A 29 -5.41 13.56 -13.28
C ARG A 29 -4.16 13.18 -14.06
N ALA A 30 -3.73 11.92 -14.00
CA ALA A 30 -2.60 11.42 -14.77
C ALA A 30 -2.89 11.27 -16.27
N ALA A 31 -4.17 11.17 -16.65
CA ALA A 31 -4.58 10.92 -18.03
C ALA A 31 -4.80 12.19 -18.86
N THR A 32 -4.91 13.36 -18.24
CA THR A 32 -5.11 14.64 -18.94
C THR A 32 -3.81 15.28 -19.45
N GLY A 33 -2.65 14.66 -19.21
CA GLY A 33 -1.34 15.21 -19.58
C GLY A 33 -0.47 14.31 -20.48
N VAL A 34 -1.01 13.19 -20.98
CA VAL A 34 -0.24 12.32 -21.88
C VAL A 34 -0.61 12.68 -23.32
N LEU A 35 0.27 13.39 -24.01
CA LEU A 35 0.29 13.46 -25.47
C LEU A 35 0.32 12.02 -26.02
N THR A 36 -0.65 11.66 -26.79
CA THR A 36 -0.69 10.35 -27.48
C THR A 36 0.18 10.43 -28.72
N THR A 37 0.77 9.31 -29.15
CA THR A 37 1.52 9.19 -30.39
C THR A 37 0.73 9.64 -31.61
N ALA A 38 -0.60 9.72 -31.53
CA ALA A 38 -1.47 10.29 -32.55
C ALA A 38 -1.28 11.82 -32.70
N ASP A 39 -0.90 12.53 -31.63
CA ASP A 39 -0.67 13.98 -31.66
C ASP A 39 0.67 14.34 -32.31
N LEU A 40 1.58 13.37 -32.47
CA LEU A 40 2.91 13.57 -33.10
C LEU A 40 2.90 13.39 -34.62
N HIS A 41 1.83 12.80 -35.18
CA HIS A 41 1.72 12.57 -36.64
C HIS A 41 0.88 13.61 -37.37
N SER A 42 0.37 14.65 -36.68
CA SER A 42 -0.48 15.69 -37.26
C SER A 42 0.31 16.86 -37.89
N GLY A 43 1.60 16.72 -38.06
CA GLY A 43 2.46 17.80 -38.50
C GLY A 43 2.78 17.78 -40.01
N THR A 44 1.87 17.48 -40.91
CA THR A 44 1.96 17.91 -42.32
C THR A 44 0.80 17.31 -43.15
N SER A 45 -0.29 18.03 -43.29
CA SER A 45 -1.10 18.08 -44.49
C SER A 45 -2.36 18.92 -44.29
N ALA A 46 -2.66 19.73 -45.24
CA ALA A 46 -3.71 20.74 -45.34
C ALA A 46 -5.12 20.31 -44.89
N PRO A 47 -6.02 21.28 -44.66
CA PRO A 47 -7.21 21.10 -43.83
C PRO A 47 -8.33 20.38 -44.61
N VAL A 48 -8.53 19.12 -44.35
CA VAL A 48 -9.82 18.49 -44.55
C VAL A 48 -10.55 18.56 -43.22
N VAL A 49 -11.50 19.47 -43.14
CA VAL A 49 -12.47 19.55 -42.04
C VAL A 49 -13.41 18.32 -42.13
N ALA A 50 -12.88 17.18 -41.75
CA ALA A 50 -13.72 16.06 -41.36
C ALA A 50 -13.98 16.23 -39.85
N ARG A 51 -15.21 16.64 -39.49
CA ARG A 51 -15.70 16.54 -38.11
C ARG A 51 -15.54 15.08 -37.67
N SER A 52 -14.40 14.77 -37.05
CA SER A 52 -14.18 13.47 -36.42
C SER A 52 -15.24 13.30 -35.37
N ALA A 53 -16.16 12.36 -35.58
CA ALA A 53 -17.05 11.91 -34.53
C ALA A 53 -16.22 11.62 -33.27
N PRO A 54 -16.66 12.05 -32.07
CA PRO A 54 -15.90 11.83 -30.84
C PRO A 54 -15.66 10.32 -30.72
N ALA A 55 -14.39 9.91 -30.82
CA ALA A 55 -14.02 8.52 -30.66
C ALA A 55 -14.65 7.99 -29.37
N PRO A 56 -15.35 6.84 -29.41
CA PRO A 56 -16.00 6.29 -28.22
C PRO A 56 -14.95 6.20 -27.13
N ARG A 57 -15.14 6.98 -26.04
CA ARG A 57 -14.24 7.02 -24.92
C ARG A 57 -14.00 5.59 -24.48
N ALA A 58 -12.82 5.05 -24.75
CA ALA A 58 -12.44 3.71 -24.35
C ALA A 58 -12.74 3.58 -22.86
N ARG A 59 -13.78 2.81 -22.54
CA ARG A 59 -14.24 2.60 -21.16
C ARG A 59 -13.05 2.05 -20.39
N ARG A 60 -12.44 2.87 -19.53
CA ARG A 60 -11.28 2.48 -18.74
C ARG A 60 -11.68 1.26 -17.91
N ARG A 61 -11.22 0.09 -18.34
CA ARG A 61 -11.43 -1.15 -17.58
C ARG A 61 -10.79 -0.96 -16.23
N ALA A 62 -11.56 -1.15 -15.15
CA ALA A 62 -11.04 -1.19 -13.80
C ALA A 62 -9.92 -2.23 -13.74
N VAL A 63 -8.82 -1.89 -13.04
CA VAL A 63 -7.73 -2.86 -12.80
C VAL A 63 -8.36 -4.03 -12.03
N PRO A 64 -8.31 -5.27 -12.55
CA PRO A 64 -8.87 -6.40 -11.84
C PRO A 64 -8.11 -6.55 -10.52
N LEU A 65 -8.86 -6.76 -9.43
CA LEU A 65 -8.25 -7.07 -8.14
C LEU A 65 -7.49 -8.41 -8.27
N PRO A 66 -6.23 -8.47 -7.83
CA PRO A 66 -5.47 -9.71 -7.91
C PRO A 66 -6.16 -10.81 -7.09
N PRO A 67 -6.46 -12.00 -7.67
CA PRO A 67 -7.15 -13.07 -6.93
C PRO A 67 -6.42 -13.47 -5.65
N ILE A 68 -5.08 -13.50 -5.70
CA ILE A 68 -4.24 -13.77 -4.53
C ILE A 68 -4.42 -12.70 -3.43
N GLY A 69 -4.57 -11.43 -3.81
CA GLY A 69 -4.84 -10.36 -2.86
C GLY A 69 -6.18 -10.51 -2.17
N ILE A 70 -7.22 -10.96 -2.90
CA ILE A 70 -8.54 -11.24 -2.33
C ILE A 70 -8.46 -12.41 -1.35
N ALA A 71 -7.78 -13.50 -1.73
CA ALA A 71 -7.62 -14.66 -0.87
C ALA A 71 -6.85 -14.32 0.42
N LEU A 72 -5.77 -13.54 0.32
CA LEU A 72 -5.01 -13.08 1.48
C LEU A 72 -5.82 -12.13 2.37
N ALA A 73 -6.62 -11.24 1.79
CA ALA A 73 -7.50 -10.36 2.56
C ALA A 73 -8.60 -11.14 3.28
N ALA A 74 -9.19 -12.16 2.63
CA ALA A 74 -10.16 -13.05 3.28
C ALA A 74 -9.53 -13.82 4.45
N LEU A 75 -8.30 -14.34 4.26
CA LEU A 75 -7.56 -15.01 5.32
C LEU A 75 -7.22 -14.06 6.48
N ALA A 76 -6.80 -12.82 6.19
CA ALA A 76 -6.57 -11.79 7.18
C ALA A 76 -7.80 -11.58 8.07
N VAL A 77 -8.95 -11.31 7.44
CA VAL A 77 -10.21 -11.10 8.17
C VAL A 77 -10.63 -12.34 8.97
N ALA A 78 -10.41 -13.54 8.43
CA ALA A 78 -10.73 -14.78 9.13
C ALA A 78 -9.88 -14.98 10.39
N LEU A 79 -8.56 -14.69 10.31
CA LEU A 79 -7.65 -14.79 11.45
C LEU A 79 -8.01 -13.78 12.54
N GLU A 80 -8.25 -12.52 12.18
CA GLU A 80 -8.61 -11.48 13.14
C GLU A 80 -9.99 -11.76 13.77
N THR A 81 -10.95 -12.25 12.98
CA THR A 81 -12.26 -12.66 13.50
C THR A 81 -12.15 -13.83 14.47
N GLY A 82 -11.28 -14.81 14.15
CA GLY A 82 -10.99 -15.93 15.06
C GLY A 82 -10.40 -15.44 16.39
N GLY A 83 -9.42 -14.54 16.33
CA GLY A 83 -8.83 -13.91 17.52
C GLY A 83 -9.86 -13.11 18.35
N TYR A 84 -10.73 -12.36 17.67
CA TYR A 84 -11.81 -11.61 18.30
C TYR A 84 -12.79 -12.54 19.04
N LEU A 85 -13.21 -13.64 18.41
CA LEU A 85 -14.10 -14.62 19.04
C LEU A 85 -13.46 -15.31 20.24
N VAL A 86 -12.19 -15.66 20.14
CA VAL A 86 -11.41 -16.22 21.26
C VAL A 86 -11.37 -15.26 22.45
N ARG A 87 -11.14 -13.96 22.19
CA ARG A 87 -11.12 -12.92 23.22
C ARG A 87 -12.50 -12.69 23.85
N LEU A 88 -13.58 -12.68 23.06
CA LEU A 88 -14.94 -12.49 23.58
C LEU A 88 -15.42 -13.66 24.47
N ASN A 89 -14.99 -14.89 24.14
CA ASN A 89 -15.41 -16.09 24.85
C ASN A 89 -14.43 -16.50 25.98
N ASP A 90 -13.46 -15.65 26.31
CA ASP A 90 -12.47 -15.92 27.36
C ASP A 90 -11.72 -17.24 27.17
N VAL A 91 -11.45 -17.64 25.93
CA VAL A 91 -10.72 -18.87 25.66
C VAL A 91 -9.27 -18.68 26.11
N GLY A 92 -8.91 -19.31 27.22
CA GLY A 92 -7.54 -19.27 27.80
C GLY A 92 -6.62 -20.34 27.22
N GLY A 93 -5.47 -20.51 27.86
CA GLY A 93 -4.48 -21.53 27.53
C GLY A 93 -3.79 -21.28 26.18
N THR A 94 -3.30 -22.37 25.60
CA THR A 94 -2.52 -22.34 24.35
C THR A 94 -3.32 -21.77 23.16
N THR A 95 -4.59 -22.12 23.05
CA THR A 95 -5.48 -21.60 21.98
C THR A 95 -5.65 -20.10 22.09
N GLY A 96 -5.87 -19.57 23.32
CA GLY A 96 -5.97 -18.14 23.57
C GLY A 96 -4.71 -17.38 23.17
N GLN A 97 -3.53 -17.95 23.47
CA GLN A 97 -2.24 -17.35 23.13
C GLN A 97 -1.99 -17.36 21.61
N ILE A 98 -2.23 -18.50 20.94
CA ILE A 98 -2.00 -18.65 19.49
C ILE A 98 -2.92 -17.74 18.69
N MET A 99 -4.18 -17.58 19.11
CA MET A 99 -5.18 -16.79 18.40
C MET A 99 -5.35 -15.38 18.94
N SER A 100 -4.51 -14.95 19.89
CA SER A 100 -4.55 -13.57 20.40
C SER A 100 -4.35 -12.56 19.25
N MET A 101 -5.21 -11.53 19.14
CA MET A 101 -5.07 -10.49 18.13
C MET A 101 -3.79 -9.66 18.33
N ASP A 102 -3.46 -9.37 19.60
CA ASP A 102 -2.38 -8.47 20.01
C ASP A 102 -1.18 -9.17 20.67
N GLY A 103 -1.24 -10.50 20.84
CA GLY A 103 -0.18 -11.31 21.46
C GLY A 103 1.07 -11.44 20.57
N ALA A 104 2.25 -11.33 21.17
CA ALA A 104 3.49 -11.63 20.46
C ALA A 104 3.49 -13.08 19.95
N TYR A 105 3.97 -13.29 18.73
CA TYR A 105 4.01 -14.60 18.05
C TYR A 105 2.63 -15.26 17.83
N SER A 106 1.54 -14.55 18.01
CA SER A 106 0.21 -15.05 17.68
C SER A 106 0.04 -15.22 16.17
N LEU A 107 -0.88 -16.10 15.77
CA LEU A 107 -1.11 -16.40 14.36
C LEU A 107 -1.56 -15.19 13.54
N PRO A 108 -2.51 -14.33 14.01
CA PRO A 108 -2.87 -13.10 13.31
C PRO A 108 -1.66 -12.17 13.09
N ARG A 109 -0.88 -11.91 14.12
CA ARG A 109 0.29 -11.03 14.02
C ARG A 109 1.40 -11.61 13.14
N MET A 110 1.65 -12.92 13.23
CA MET A 110 2.60 -13.61 12.36
C MET A 110 2.18 -13.57 10.90
N PHE A 111 0.88 -13.59 10.62
CA PHE A 111 0.38 -13.39 9.26
C PHE A 111 0.74 -11.99 8.73
N VAL A 112 0.50 -10.93 9.51
CA VAL A 112 0.89 -9.55 9.13
C VAL A 112 2.40 -9.45 8.93
N ALA A 113 3.19 -10.00 9.87
CA ALA A 113 4.64 -10.06 9.76
C ALA A 113 5.10 -10.74 8.46
N ALA A 114 4.47 -11.88 8.10
CA ALA A 114 4.75 -12.59 6.86
C ALA A 114 4.44 -11.77 5.61
N MET A 115 3.36 -10.97 5.60
CA MET A 115 3.04 -10.07 4.47
C MET A 115 4.14 -9.02 4.28
N PHE A 116 4.61 -8.39 5.34
CA PHE A 116 5.68 -7.40 5.27
C PHE A 116 7.04 -8.03 4.98
N ALA A 117 7.35 -9.24 5.50
CA ALA A 117 8.56 -9.98 5.17
C ALA A 117 8.60 -10.36 3.68
N ALA A 118 7.49 -10.87 3.13
CA ALA A 118 7.37 -11.17 1.71
C ALA A 118 7.53 -9.90 0.84
N ALA A 119 6.97 -8.78 1.28
CA ALA A 119 7.14 -7.49 0.61
C ALA A 119 8.60 -7.02 0.65
N ALA A 120 9.32 -7.20 1.79
CA ALA A 120 10.73 -6.89 1.91
C ALA A 120 11.59 -7.72 0.93
N ILE A 121 11.37 -9.03 0.88
CA ILE A 121 12.07 -9.94 -0.05
C ILE A 121 11.79 -9.53 -1.50
N ALA A 122 10.53 -9.26 -1.84
CA ALA A 122 10.15 -8.81 -3.18
C ALA A 122 10.82 -7.48 -3.55
N ALA A 123 10.89 -6.53 -2.61
CA ALA A 123 11.54 -5.25 -2.82
C ALA A 123 13.06 -5.37 -3.01
N VAL A 124 13.74 -6.25 -2.25
CA VAL A 124 15.16 -6.58 -2.46
C VAL A 124 15.38 -7.15 -3.86
N ALA A 125 14.55 -8.12 -4.28
CA ALA A 125 14.61 -8.68 -5.62
C ALA A 125 14.36 -7.62 -6.71
N GLY A 126 13.46 -6.67 -6.44
CA GLY A 126 13.21 -5.51 -7.30
C GLY A 126 14.41 -4.57 -7.40
N ALA A 127 15.08 -4.30 -6.28
CA ALA A 127 16.29 -3.48 -6.23
C ALA A 127 17.43 -4.08 -7.06
N GLY A 128 17.58 -5.41 -7.04
CA GLY A 128 18.57 -6.11 -7.85
C GLY A 128 18.28 -6.05 -9.36
N ARG A 129 17.01 -6.07 -9.75
CA ARG A 129 16.57 -6.08 -11.16
C ARG A 129 16.49 -4.69 -11.79
N MET A 130 16.37 -3.64 -11.00
CA MET A 130 16.15 -2.26 -11.46
C MET A 130 17.21 -1.31 -10.90
N PRO A 131 18.43 -1.26 -11.49
CA PRO A 131 19.53 -0.44 -10.94
C PRO A 131 19.18 1.03 -10.74
N GLY A 132 18.45 1.65 -11.69
CA GLY A 132 18.00 3.04 -11.59
C GLY A 132 17.00 3.32 -10.47
N ARG A 133 16.43 2.27 -9.87
CA ARG A 133 15.42 2.36 -8.79
C ARG A 133 15.89 1.65 -7.52
N ARG A 134 17.17 1.28 -7.45
CA ARG A 134 17.72 0.47 -6.37
C ARG A 134 17.50 1.11 -5.00
N ALA A 135 17.81 2.39 -4.85
CA ALA A 135 17.67 3.11 -3.59
C ALA A 135 16.21 3.12 -3.09
N TRP A 136 15.26 3.34 -3.99
CA TRP A 136 13.83 3.31 -3.67
C TRP A 136 13.40 1.93 -3.14
N TRP A 137 13.68 0.86 -3.88
CA TRP A 137 13.26 -0.48 -3.48
C TRP A 137 14.02 -0.99 -2.25
N MET A 138 15.27 -0.59 -2.05
CA MET A 138 15.99 -0.88 -0.79
C MET A 138 15.38 -0.15 0.40
N GLY A 139 14.96 1.11 0.24
CA GLY A 139 14.23 1.84 1.27
C GLY A 139 12.90 1.15 1.64
N VAL A 140 12.15 0.71 0.64
CA VAL A 140 10.91 -0.07 0.85
C VAL A 140 11.21 -1.39 1.56
N ALA A 141 12.28 -2.10 1.18
CA ALA A 141 12.68 -3.36 1.80
C ALA A 141 13.04 -3.20 3.27
N LEU A 142 13.84 -2.17 3.61
CA LEU A 142 14.26 -1.89 5.00
C LEU A 142 13.06 -1.60 5.90
N ILE A 143 12.15 -0.75 5.44
CA ILE A 143 10.96 -0.40 6.24
C ILE A 143 10.03 -1.61 6.39
N SER A 144 9.82 -2.37 5.30
CA SER A 144 9.02 -3.60 5.36
C SER A 144 9.62 -4.62 6.34
N GLY A 145 10.93 -4.81 6.29
CA GLY A 145 11.64 -5.72 7.21
C GLY A 145 11.53 -5.26 8.67
N ALA A 146 11.64 -3.95 8.92
CA ALA A 146 11.45 -3.39 10.26
C ALA A 146 10.02 -3.62 10.78
N ILE A 147 8.99 -3.35 9.96
CA ILE A 147 7.60 -3.61 10.34
C ILE A 147 7.37 -5.11 10.58
N ALA A 148 7.90 -5.98 9.72
CA ALA A 148 7.81 -7.42 9.90
C ALA A 148 8.39 -7.89 11.24
N SER A 149 9.56 -7.37 11.64
CA SER A 149 10.19 -7.73 12.91
C SER A 149 9.38 -7.26 14.12
N VAL A 150 8.81 -6.05 14.06
CA VAL A 150 7.92 -5.51 15.10
C VAL A 150 6.66 -6.36 15.23
N LYS A 151 6.02 -6.71 14.11
CA LYS A 151 4.79 -7.52 14.12
C LYS A 151 5.05 -8.97 14.53
N ALA A 152 6.24 -9.52 14.25
CA ALA A 152 6.62 -10.85 14.74
C ALA A 152 6.79 -10.93 16.26
N GLY A 153 6.91 -9.80 16.96
CA GLY A 153 7.01 -9.79 18.42
C GLY A 153 8.33 -9.22 18.94
N SER A 154 9.06 -8.44 18.14
CA SER A 154 10.25 -7.73 18.61
C SER A 154 9.92 -6.81 19.77
N THR A 155 10.64 -6.94 20.88
CA THR A 155 10.50 -6.11 22.09
C THR A 155 11.03 -4.68 21.88
N VAL A 156 11.92 -4.48 20.90
CA VAL A 156 12.58 -3.18 20.65
C VAL A 156 11.56 -2.04 20.48
N HIS A 157 10.46 -2.30 19.75
CA HIS A 157 9.42 -1.29 19.58
C HIS A 157 8.68 -1.02 20.89
N ALA A 158 8.29 -2.05 21.61
CA ALA A 158 7.59 -1.93 22.89
C ALA A 158 8.47 -1.20 23.94
N ASP A 159 9.74 -1.53 24.00
CA ASP A 159 10.72 -0.89 24.88
C ASP A 159 10.90 0.59 24.53
N ALA A 160 10.99 0.91 23.23
CA ALA A 160 11.08 2.29 22.74
C ALA A 160 9.83 3.10 23.09
N VAL A 161 8.63 2.57 22.83
CA VAL A 161 7.37 3.23 23.19
C VAL A 161 7.27 3.39 24.70
N GLY A 162 7.59 2.37 25.48
CA GLY A 162 7.60 2.46 26.95
C GLY A 162 8.59 3.51 27.47
N ALA A 163 9.76 3.67 26.84
CA ALA A 163 10.70 4.74 27.17
C ALA A 163 10.13 6.13 26.85
N LEU A 164 9.49 6.27 25.69
CA LEU A 164 8.83 7.53 25.29
C LEU A 164 7.68 7.89 26.23
N THR A 165 6.84 6.92 26.61
CA THR A 165 5.74 7.14 27.56
C THR A 165 6.25 7.57 28.93
N ARG A 166 7.32 6.97 29.42
CA ARG A 166 7.95 7.39 30.68
C ARG A 166 8.54 8.80 30.64
N GLY A 167 9.07 9.23 29.48
CA GLY A 167 9.69 10.54 29.30
C GLY A 167 8.75 11.66 28.93
N ALA A 168 7.73 11.38 28.13
CA ALA A 168 6.85 12.38 27.52
C ALA A 168 5.35 12.18 27.79
N GLY A 169 4.98 11.14 28.55
CA GLY A 169 3.60 10.74 28.78
C GLY A 169 2.95 10.10 27.54
N ASP A 170 1.71 9.61 27.68
CA ASP A 170 1.01 8.88 26.60
C ASP A 170 0.79 9.73 25.36
N VAL A 171 0.35 10.99 25.53
CA VAL A 171 0.13 11.92 24.42
C VAL A 171 1.45 12.26 23.72
N GLY A 172 2.53 12.47 24.49
CA GLY A 172 3.86 12.75 23.95
C GLY A 172 4.40 11.55 23.16
N ALA A 173 4.26 10.34 23.68
CA ALA A 173 4.65 9.11 22.99
C ALA A 173 3.88 8.93 21.68
N LEU A 174 2.57 9.20 21.67
CA LEU A 174 1.73 9.15 20.46
C LEU A 174 2.21 10.17 19.41
N LEU A 175 2.44 11.41 19.80
CA LEU A 175 2.91 12.48 18.90
C LEU A 175 4.29 12.16 18.31
N LEU A 176 5.22 11.65 19.12
CA LEU A 176 6.55 11.25 18.67
C LEU A 176 6.50 10.05 17.73
N SER A 177 5.63 9.07 18.00
CA SER A 177 5.40 7.92 17.10
C SER A 177 4.81 8.37 15.76
N ALA A 178 3.84 9.27 15.77
CA ALA A 178 3.25 9.85 14.56
C ALA A 178 4.28 10.68 13.78
N ALA A 179 5.13 11.45 14.47
CA ALA A 179 6.22 12.20 13.85
C ALA A 179 7.24 11.26 13.19
N ALA A 180 7.65 10.19 13.87
CA ALA A 180 8.58 9.19 13.34
C ALA A 180 7.99 8.51 12.08
N ALA A 181 6.73 8.08 12.11
CA ALA A 181 6.05 7.53 10.94
C ALA A 181 5.99 8.54 9.78
N SER A 182 5.73 9.81 10.07
CA SER A 182 5.71 10.88 9.08
C SER A 182 7.07 11.12 8.44
N VAL A 183 8.17 11.09 9.23
CA VAL A 183 9.54 11.21 8.74
C VAL A 183 9.89 10.05 7.82
N VAL A 184 9.50 8.83 8.17
CA VAL A 184 9.70 7.63 7.32
C VAL A 184 8.98 7.79 5.98
N VAL A 185 7.71 8.19 6.00
CA VAL A 185 6.92 8.41 4.77
C VAL A 185 7.51 9.54 3.94
N ALA A 186 7.92 10.64 4.57
CA ALA A 186 8.57 11.78 3.89
C ALA A 186 9.93 11.39 3.28
N GLY A 187 10.73 10.60 3.99
CA GLY A 187 12.01 10.07 3.50
C GLY A 187 11.82 9.21 2.26
N LEU A 188 10.87 8.28 2.30
CA LEU A 188 10.52 7.47 1.14
C LEU A 188 9.93 8.32 0.00
N TRP A 189 9.13 9.33 0.32
CA TRP A 189 8.63 10.27 -0.68
C TRP A 189 9.77 10.97 -1.40
N PHE A 190 10.78 11.41 -0.66
CA PHE A 190 11.96 12.06 -1.23
C PHE A 190 12.76 11.11 -2.12
N LEU A 191 13.03 9.89 -1.67
CA LEU A 191 13.72 8.85 -2.44
C LEU A 191 12.99 8.46 -3.74
N SER A 192 11.67 8.65 -3.78
CA SER A 192 10.81 8.25 -4.91
C SER A 192 10.48 9.38 -5.88
N ARG A 193 11.24 10.47 -5.92
CA ARG A 193 10.94 11.65 -6.76
C ARG A 193 10.70 11.32 -8.23
N THR A 194 11.42 10.35 -8.77
CA THR A 194 11.31 9.89 -10.16
C THR A 194 10.21 8.85 -10.37
N GLU A 195 9.66 8.26 -9.29
CA GLU A 195 8.82 7.07 -9.31
C GLU A 195 7.35 7.38 -9.01
N ARG A 196 6.76 8.38 -9.65
CA ARG A 196 5.42 8.90 -9.32
C ARG A 196 4.33 7.85 -9.19
N ARG A 197 4.35 6.78 -10.01
CA ARG A 197 3.28 5.78 -10.05
C ARG A 197 3.40 4.78 -8.90
N ASP A 198 4.57 4.19 -8.71
CA ASP A 198 4.82 3.20 -7.65
C ASP A 198 4.85 3.88 -6.28
N ARG A 199 5.39 5.10 -6.20
CA ARG A 199 5.33 5.95 -5.02
C ARG A 199 3.92 6.07 -4.46
N ARG A 200 2.95 6.51 -5.27
CA ARG A 200 1.57 6.75 -4.80
C ARG A 200 0.92 5.49 -4.25
N ARG A 201 1.19 4.34 -4.84
CA ARG A 201 0.65 3.05 -4.37
C ARG A 201 1.29 2.61 -3.07
N VAL A 202 2.61 2.50 -3.06
CA VAL A 202 3.37 2.00 -1.91
C VAL A 202 3.23 2.94 -0.73
N LEU A 203 3.45 4.26 -0.92
CA LEU A 203 3.32 5.23 0.18
C LEU A 203 1.88 5.43 0.63
N GLY A 204 0.91 5.38 -0.29
CA GLY A 204 -0.49 5.49 0.09
C GLY A 204 -0.94 4.35 1.01
N VAL A 205 -0.50 3.13 0.72
CA VAL A 205 -0.81 1.98 1.57
C VAL A 205 0.03 1.99 2.85
N LEU A 206 1.29 2.41 2.80
CA LEU A 206 2.12 2.56 4.00
C LEU A 206 1.55 3.62 4.96
N ALA A 207 1.07 4.73 4.42
CA ALA A 207 0.37 5.75 5.21
C ALA A 207 -0.93 5.22 5.83
N LEU A 208 -1.68 4.38 5.09
CA LEU A 208 -2.86 3.70 5.62
C LEU A 208 -2.50 2.76 6.76
N PHE A 209 -1.42 1.97 6.61
CA PHE A 209 -0.92 1.10 7.67
C PHE A 209 -0.49 1.92 8.90
N ALA A 210 0.27 2.99 8.71
CA ALA A 210 0.67 3.87 9.80
C ALA A 210 -0.55 4.51 10.52
N PHE A 211 -1.59 4.89 9.76
CA PHE A 211 -2.85 5.37 10.33
C PHE A 211 -3.57 4.28 11.13
N ALA A 212 -3.64 3.05 10.62
CA ALA A 212 -4.22 1.94 11.35
C ALA A 212 -3.44 1.65 12.64
N SER A 213 -2.10 1.60 12.56
CA SER A 213 -1.23 1.24 13.67
C SER A 213 -1.16 2.32 14.76
N VAL A 214 -1.13 3.61 14.39
CA VAL A 214 -0.97 4.70 15.36
C VAL A 214 -2.31 5.36 15.69
N GLY A 215 -3.14 5.61 14.65
CA GLY A 215 -4.39 6.33 14.82
C GLY A 215 -5.48 5.48 15.51
N LEU A 216 -5.61 4.20 15.09
CA LEU A 216 -6.60 3.31 15.71
C LEU A 216 -6.13 2.83 17.08
N SER A 217 -4.82 2.74 17.33
CA SER A 217 -4.28 2.42 18.66
C SER A 217 -4.65 3.47 19.71
N ALA A 218 -4.70 4.74 19.33
CA ALA A 218 -5.21 5.79 20.21
C ALA A 218 -6.71 5.61 20.53
N LEU A 219 -7.50 5.12 19.56
CA LEU A 219 -8.92 4.83 19.77
C LEU A 219 -9.12 3.59 20.65
N SER A 220 -8.31 2.54 20.47
CA SER A 220 -8.40 1.34 21.31
C SER A 220 -8.02 1.64 22.77
N SER A 221 -7.03 2.50 22.98
CA SER A 221 -6.66 2.98 24.33
C SER A 221 -7.80 3.74 25.00
N GLN A 222 -8.54 4.57 24.26
CA GLN A 222 -9.73 5.25 24.79
C GLN A 222 -10.89 4.25 25.05
N ALA A 223 -11.07 3.28 24.16
CA ALA A 223 -12.12 2.26 24.30
C ALA A 223 -11.96 1.44 25.58
N ALA A 224 -10.75 1.29 26.10
CA ALA A 224 -10.49 0.60 27.38
C ALA A 224 -11.25 1.22 28.56
N SER A 225 -11.51 2.53 28.56
CA SER A 225 -12.29 3.23 29.60
C SER A 225 -13.79 2.91 29.57
N TYR A 226 -14.29 2.39 28.45
CA TYR A 226 -15.72 2.04 28.27
C TYR A 226 -16.03 0.56 28.53
N GLY A 227 -15.01 -0.22 28.86
CA GLY A 227 -15.15 -1.62 29.22
C GLY A 227 -14.56 -2.61 28.21
N ARG A 228 -14.52 -3.87 28.63
CA ARG A 228 -13.83 -4.95 27.93
C ARG A 228 -14.33 -5.19 26.50
N ASP A 229 -15.64 -5.16 26.29
CA ASP A 229 -16.24 -5.44 24.98
C ASP A 229 -15.89 -4.34 23.96
N TRP A 230 -15.89 -3.08 24.39
CA TRP A 230 -15.48 -1.96 23.57
C TRP A 230 -13.99 -2.01 23.21
N LEU A 231 -13.15 -2.38 24.17
CA LEU A 231 -11.73 -2.61 23.92
C LEU A 231 -11.52 -3.74 22.90
N ALA A 232 -12.25 -4.86 23.06
CA ALA A 232 -12.14 -5.98 22.11
C ALA A 232 -12.55 -5.59 20.69
N VAL A 233 -13.64 -4.82 20.53
CA VAL A 233 -14.06 -4.30 19.21
C VAL A 233 -13.04 -3.35 18.63
N ALA A 234 -12.51 -2.41 19.43
CA ALA A 234 -11.54 -1.44 18.97
C ALA A 234 -10.22 -2.11 18.52
N THR A 235 -9.71 -3.06 19.32
CA THR A 235 -8.54 -3.88 18.95
C THR A 235 -8.80 -4.67 17.66
N TYR A 236 -9.99 -5.26 17.50
CA TYR A 236 -10.35 -5.98 16.27
C TYR A 236 -10.34 -5.08 15.03
N VAL A 237 -10.86 -3.85 15.14
CA VAL A 237 -10.83 -2.88 14.04
C VAL A 237 -9.40 -2.44 13.71
N GLU A 238 -8.58 -2.20 14.73
CA GLU A 238 -7.17 -1.83 14.60
C GLU A 238 -6.39 -2.93 13.88
N GLU A 239 -6.36 -4.15 14.42
CA GLU A 239 -5.57 -5.26 13.88
C GLU A 239 -6.09 -5.71 12.50
N SER A 240 -7.42 -5.72 12.27
CA SER A 240 -7.98 -5.96 10.95
C SER A 240 -7.57 -4.90 9.92
N GLY A 241 -7.53 -3.62 10.32
CA GLY A 241 -7.05 -2.52 9.49
C GLY A 241 -5.60 -2.69 9.10
N GLU A 242 -4.74 -3.07 10.06
CA GLU A 242 -3.32 -3.34 9.81
C GLU A 242 -3.12 -4.58 8.92
N ALA A 243 -3.85 -5.67 9.16
CA ALA A 243 -3.75 -6.88 8.37
C ALA A 243 -4.14 -6.65 6.90
N LEU A 244 -5.25 -5.94 6.66
CA LEU A 244 -5.67 -5.56 5.32
C LEU A 244 -4.69 -4.58 4.65
N ALA A 245 -4.14 -3.62 5.40
CA ALA A 245 -3.10 -2.74 4.89
C ALA A 245 -1.81 -3.50 4.56
N GLY A 246 -1.43 -4.50 5.36
CA GLY A 246 -0.29 -5.40 5.09
C GLY A 246 -0.46 -6.17 3.78
N VAL A 247 -1.63 -6.76 3.55
CA VAL A 247 -1.97 -7.43 2.28
C VAL A 247 -1.92 -6.45 1.11
N ALA A 248 -2.53 -5.27 1.25
CA ALA A 248 -2.53 -4.24 0.22
C ALA A 248 -1.10 -3.74 -0.08
N PHE A 249 -0.25 -3.66 0.95
CA PHE A 249 1.15 -3.28 0.82
C PHE A 249 1.95 -4.32 0.03
N LEU A 250 1.82 -5.60 0.37
CA LEU A 250 2.42 -6.69 -0.42
C LEU A 250 1.98 -6.62 -1.88
N MET A 251 0.68 -6.44 -2.14
CA MET A 251 0.16 -6.31 -3.51
C MET A 251 0.75 -5.08 -4.22
N ALA A 252 0.86 -3.93 -3.53
CA ALA A 252 1.44 -2.72 -4.10
C ALA A 252 2.91 -2.92 -4.50
N VAL A 253 3.71 -3.60 -3.66
CA VAL A 253 5.10 -3.94 -3.95
C VAL A 253 5.19 -4.93 -5.11
N LEU A 254 4.44 -6.04 -5.07
CA LEU A 254 4.46 -7.06 -6.13
C LEU A 254 4.03 -6.49 -7.49
N ILE A 255 3.02 -5.62 -7.52
CA ILE A 255 2.65 -4.90 -8.74
C ILE A 255 3.83 -4.05 -9.25
N GLY A 256 4.65 -3.49 -8.37
CA GLY A 256 5.84 -2.71 -8.74
C GLY A 256 6.98 -3.55 -9.31
N VAL A 257 7.31 -4.65 -8.65
CA VAL A 257 8.53 -5.44 -8.94
C VAL A 257 8.27 -6.71 -9.75
N ALA A 258 7.09 -7.30 -9.65
CA ALA A 258 6.74 -8.57 -10.28
C ALA A 258 5.27 -8.60 -10.75
N PRO A 259 4.84 -7.69 -11.65
CA PRO A 259 3.44 -7.55 -12.06
C PRO A 259 2.85 -8.83 -12.65
N ARG A 260 3.69 -9.68 -13.24
CA ARG A 260 3.26 -10.97 -13.84
C ARG A 260 2.73 -11.97 -12.81
N LEU A 261 3.15 -11.85 -11.54
CA LEU A 261 2.68 -12.76 -10.48
C LEU A 261 1.27 -12.42 -9.98
N VAL A 262 0.86 -11.16 -10.10
CA VAL A 262 -0.37 -10.68 -9.46
C VAL A 262 -1.39 -10.12 -10.44
N LEU A 263 -0.97 -9.75 -11.66
CA LEU A 263 -1.86 -9.20 -12.67
C LEU A 263 -2.11 -10.21 -13.80
N PRO A 264 -3.31 -10.22 -14.40
CA PRO A 264 -3.57 -10.98 -15.62
C PRO A 264 -2.56 -10.63 -16.72
N ALA A 265 -2.17 -11.60 -17.54
CA ALA A 265 -1.11 -11.47 -18.54
C ALA A 265 -1.24 -10.22 -19.43
N ALA A 266 -2.44 -9.90 -19.89
CA ALA A 266 -2.70 -8.71 -20.71
C ALA A 266 -2.37 -7.39 -20.01
N TRP A 267 -2.52 -7.31 -18.68
CA TRP A 267 -2.18 -6.14 -17.87
C TRP A 267 -0.70 -6.09 -17.53
N ALA A 268 -0.10 -7.26 -17.27
CA ALA A 268 1.32 -7.38 -17.01
C ALA A 268 2.15 -6.96 -18.23
N LEU A 269 1.74 -7.36 -19.45
CA LEU A 269 2.37 -6.96 -20.71
C LEU A 269 2.29 -5.45 -20.96
N ARG A 270 1.11 -4.85 -20.77
CA ARG A 270 0.95 -3.38 -20.90
C ARG A 270 1.87 -2.63 -19.94
N ARG A 271 2.02 -3.10 -18.72
CA ARG A 271 2.86 -2.46 -17.72
C ARG A 271 4.35 -2.58 -18.06
N SER A 272 4.79 -3.71 -18.60
CA SER A 272 6.17 -3.88 -19.08
C SER A 272 6.44 -3.02 -20.31
N ALA A 273 5.51 -2.90 -21.23
CA ALA A 273 5.61 -2.00 -22.39
C ALA A 273 5.70 -0.53 -21.95
N ASP A 274 4.84 -0.08 -21.01
CA ASP A 274 4.92 1.28 -20.44
C ASP A 274 6.27 1.55 -19.76
N ALA A 275 6.85 0.57 -19.08
CA ALA A 275 8.15 0.70 -18.43
C ALA A 275 9.29 0.81 -19.46
N HIS A 276 9.22 0.07 -20.58
CA HIS A 276 10.21 0.15 -21.65
C HIS A 276 10.09 1.44 -22.45
N SER A 277 8.89 1.94 -22.69
CA SER A 277 8.70 3.23 -23.40
C SER A 277 9.25 4.42 -22.63
N LEU A 278 9.31 4.35 -21.30
CA LEU A 278 9.94 5.36 -20.45
C LEU A 278 11.46 5.21 -20.36
N ALA A 279 12.02 4.06 -20.75
CA ALA A 279 13.45 3.77 -20.74
C ALA A 279 14.13 4.00 -22.10
N LEU A 280 13.37 4.28 -23.16
CA LEU A 280 13.95 4.68 -24.44
C LEU A 280 14.61 6.05 -24.28
N PRO A 281 15.91 6.20 -24.61
CA PRO A 281 16.52 7.50 -24.67
C PRO A 281 15.75 8.34 -25.69
N GLU A 282 15.45 9.57 -25.31
CA GLU A 282 14.78 10.55 -26.15
C GLU A 282 15.43 10.57 -27.54
N PRO A 283 14.69 10.60 -28.65
CA PRO A 283 15.26 10.59 -30.00
C PRO A 283 15.89 11.95 -30.34
N LEU A 284 16.90 12.36 -29.57
CA LEU A 284 17.69 13.56 -29.85
C LEU A 284 18.70 13.37 -30.99
N ALA A 285 18.82 12.14 -31.53
CA ALA A 285 19.78 11.84 -32.58
C ALA A 285 19.33 12.21 -34.00
N ILE A 286 18.03 12.41 -34.25
CA ILE A 286 17.53 12.58 -35.64
C ILE A 286 17.66 14.05 -36.14
N HIS A 287 17.77 15.02 -35.24
CA HIS A 287 17.89 16.42 -35.68
C HIS A 287 19.31 16.89 -36.03
N ARG A 288 20.37 16.13 -35.75
CA ARG A 288 21.74 16.53 -36.10
C ARG A 288 22.16 16.15 -37.50
N THR A 289 21.63 15.09 -38.08
CA THR A 289 22.04 14.64 -39.43
C THR A 289 21.36 15.40 -40.55
N ALA A 290 20.25 16.10 -40.32
CA ALA A 290 19.56 16.87 -41.35
C ALA A 290 20.24 18.25 -41.66
N ARG A 291 21.16 18.72 -40.82
CA ARG A 291 21.88 19.97 -41.04
C ARG A 291 23.22 19.80 -41.77
N GLU A 292 23.80 18.61 -41.75
CA GLU A 292 25.10 18.35 -42.42
C GLU A 292 24.98 18.04 -43.93
N PHE A 293 23.77 17.82 -44.44
CA PHE A 293 23.53 17.60 -45.86
C PHE A 293 23.11 18.87 -46.64
N ARG A 294 23.21 20.05 -46.05
CA ARG A 294 22.88 21.34 -46.69
C ARG A 294 24.04 22.36 -46.71
N SER A 295 25.27 21.90 -46.54
CA SER A 295 26.45 22.77 -46.75
C SER A 295 27.24 22.37 -47.98
#